data_b937bcfee247acef1b413789a9a10069
#
_entry.id   b937bcfee247acef1b413789a9a10069
#
_cell.length_a   1.000
_cell.length_b   1.000
_cell.length_c   1.000
_cell.angle_alpha   90.00
_cell.angle_beta   90.00
_cell.angle_gamma   90.00
#
_symmetry.space_group_name_H-M   'P 1'
#
loop_
_entity.id
_entity.type
_entity.pdbx_description
1 polymer ?
#
loop_
_entity_poly.entity_id
_entity_poly.type
_entity_poly.pdbx_seq_one_letter_code
_entity_poly.pdbx_strand_id
1 'polypeptide(L)'
;LSSGRGPSGIAIVRISGSETLKICQNLTKSKDIKSNEVNFCKFYDPNNGNVVDPEALLLWFPGPNSYTGEDLAELQIHGSNAVINALLRVLSEQKNCRLAEPGEFTKIAFQNDKIDLLKAESIGDLIHSETELQRQQAIKLVQGNASNYYNNLREKIIKSLAFIEAKIDFAEEDLPEKVLKDAHKSIK
;
A
#
# COMPACT_ATOMS: atom_id res chain seq x y z
N LEU A 1 11.73 0.35 8.76
CA LEU A 1 12.62 -0.25 7.77
C LEU A 1 11.80 -1.12 6.84
N SER A 2 11.93 -0.88 5.52
CA SER A 2 11.19 -1.62 4.46
C SER A 2 12.07 -2.61 3.70
N SER A 3 13.37 -2.48 3.78
CA SER A 3 14.33 -3.46 3.25
C SER A 3 14.63 -4.54 4.29
N GLY A 4 15.27 -5.62 3.85
CA GLY A 4 15.74 -6.67 4.75
C GLY A 4 16.66 -6.15 5.85
N ARG A 5 16.84 -6.93 6.92
CA ARG A 5 17.76 -6.61 8.00
C ARG A 5 19.15 -7.15 7.70
N GLY A 6 20.17 -6.43 8.11
CA GLY A 6 21.58 -6.80 7.97
C GLY A 6 22.35 -5.78 7.13
N PRO A 7 23.69 -5.82 7.18
CA PRO A 7 24.53 -4.93 6.40
C PRO A 7 24.28 -5.10 4.90
N SER A 8 23.97 -4.00 4.23
CA SER A 8 23.72 -3.96 2.79
C SER A 8 24.26 -2.65 2.20
N GLY A 9 24.40 -2.57 0.88
CA GLY A 9 24.77 -1.31 0.22
C GLY A 9 23.70 -0.23 0.41
N ILE A 10 22.43 -0.63 0.42
CA ILE A 10 21.28 0.29 0.52
C ILE A 10 20.27 -0.28 1.51
N ALA A 11 19.70 0.62 2.33
CA ALA A 11 18.51 0.34 3.13
C ALA A 11 17.42 1.37 2.81
N ILE A 12 16.16 0.96 2.90
CA ILE A 12 14.99 1.79 2.62
C ILE A 12 14.15 1.92 3.89
N VAL A 13 13.94 3.15 4.33
CA VAL A 13 13.01 3.49 5.41
C VAL A 13 11.84 4.23 4.80
N ARG A 14 10.61 3.82 5.14
CA ARG A 14 9.37 4.47 4.70
C ARG A 14 8.75 5.29 5.82
N ILE A 15 8.14 6.40 5.43
CA ILE A 15 7.31 7.25 6.29
C ILE A 15 5.97 7.44 5.58
N SER A 16 4.85 7.35 6.31
CA SER A 16 3.51 7.63 5.79
C SER A 16 2.72 8.48 6.78
N GLY A 17 1.91 9.41 6.28
CA GLY A 17 1.06 10.28 7.07
C GLY A 17 1.21 11.76 6.74
N SER A 18 0.36 12.60 7.33
CA SER A 18 0.26 14.04 7.04
C SER A 18 1.53 14.86 7.32
N GLU A 19 2.39 14.41 8.22
CA GLU A 19 3.64 15.12 8.57
C GLU A 19 4.83 14.71 7.69
N THR A 20 4.64 13.78 6.75
CA THR A 20 5.72 13.19 5.94
C THR A 20 6.57 14.25 5.24
N LEU A 21 5.95 15.18 4.51
CA LEU A 21 6.71 16.23 3.80
C LEU A 21 7.52 17.09 4.74
N LYS A 22 6.93 17.51 5.86
CA LYS A 22 7.60 18.35 6.87
C LYS A 22 8.78 17.63 7.51
N ILE A 23 8.64 16.35 7.82
CA ILE A 23 9.73 15.52 8.33
C ILE A 23 10.87 15.45 7.30
N CYS A 24 10.54 15.21 6.03
CA CYS A 24 11.53 15.17 4.95
C CYS A 24 12.27 16.51 4.80
N GLN A 25 11.54 17.64 4.87
CA GLN A 25 12.15 18.97 4.82
C GLN A 25 13.10 19.23 6.00
N ASN A 26 12.74 18.79 7.20
CA ASN A 26 13.60 18.89 8.38
C ASN A 26 14.89 18.06 8.23
N LEU A 27 14.74 16.81 7.74
CA LEU A 27 15.87 15.89 7.54
C LEU A 27 16.85 16.40 6.46
N THR A 28 16.34 16.97 5.39
CA THR A 28 17.17 17.43 4.26
C THR A 28 17.64 18.88 4.41
N LYS A 29 17.07 19.64 5.33
CA LYS A 29 17.22 21.10 5.46
C LYS A 29 16.83 21.84 4.16
N SER A 30 15.98 21.24 3.33
CA SER A 30 15.50 21.79 2.06
C SER A 30 13.98 21.89 2.06
N LYS A 31 13.47 23.00 1.54
CA LYS A 31 12.03 23.18 1.27
C LYS A 31 11.63 22.71 -0.11
N ASP A 32 12.59 22.57 -1.03
CA ASP A 32 12.36 22.17 -2.42
C ASP A 32 12.58 20.66 -2.55
N ILE A 33 11.50 19.91 -2.28
CA ILE A 33 11.43 18.45 -2.48
C ILE A 33 10.47 18.19 -3.62
N LYS A 34 10.99 17.67 -4.71
CA LYS A 34 10.19 17.35 -5.90
C LYS A 34 9.40 16.06 -5.67
N SER A 35 8.10 16.10 -5.96
CA SER A 35 7.24 14.95 -5.88
C SER A 35 7.42 13.99 -7.05
N ASN A 36 7.37 12.69 -6.78
CA ASN A 36 7.51 11.63 -7.79
C ASN A 36 8.85 11.66 -8.56
N GLU A 37 9.83 12.35 -8.04
CA GLU A 37 11.19 12.41 -8.56
C GLU A 37 12.20 11.96 -7.51
N VAL A 38 13.38 11.54 -7.97
CA VAL A 38 14.48 11.20 -7.09
C VAL A 38 15.18 12.50 -6.66
N ASN A 39 15.17 12.78 -5.37
CA ASN A 39 15.89 13.90 -4.78
C ASN A 39 17.19 13.38 -4.17
N PHE A 40 18.33 13.71 -4.78
CA PHE A 40 19.65 13.44 -4.18
C PHE A 40 19.93 14.44 -3.08
N CYS A 41 20.20 13.98 -1.86
CA CYS A 41 20.27 14.84 -0.68
C CYS A 41 21.17 14.25 0.41
N LYS A 42 21.39 15.07 1.45
CA LYS A 42 22.00 14.64 2.72
C LYS A 42 20.91 14.60 3.78
N PHE A 43 20.97 13.61 4.65
CA PHE A 43 20.10 13.59 5.83
C PHE A 43 20.86 14.08 7.05
N TYR A 44 20.20 14.95 7.80
CA TYR A 44 20.70 15.56 9.01
C TYR A 44 19.81 15.18 10.20
N ASP A 45 20.40 15.14 11.37
CA ASP A 45 19.70 15.15 12.64
C ASP A 45 19.24 16.59 12.92
N PRO A 46 17.91 16.87 12.93
CA PRO A 46 17.42 18.25 13.14
C PRO A 46 17.76 18.82 14.51
N ASN A 47 18.03 17.98 15.52
CA ASN A 47 18.26 18.41 16.90
C ASN A 47 19.68 18.92 17.10
N ASN A 48 20.68 18.34 16.44
CA ASN A 48 22.09 18.67 16.64
C ASN A 48 22.82 19.08 15.35
N GLY A 49 22.15 18.95 14.19
CA GLY A 49 22.69 19.32 12.89
C GLY A 49 23.71 18.35 12.30
N ASN A 50 23.99 17.23 12.97
CA ASN A 50 24.94 16.23 12.49
C ASN A 50 24.41 15.54 11.22
N VAL A 51 25.31 15.13 10.35
CA VAL A 51 24.98 14.36 9.16
C VAL A 51 24.69 12.91 9.57
N VAL A 52 23.51 12.43 9.22
CA VAL A 52 23.09 11.02 9.39
C VAL A 52 23.57 10.18 8.21
N ASP A 53 23.35 10.68 7.00
CA ASP A 53 23.84 10.08 5.76
C ASP A 53 24.24 11.18 4.76
N PRO A 54 25.49 11.18 4.26
CA PRO A 54 25.97 12.26 3.38
C PRO A 54 25.49 12.14 1.93
N GLU A 55 25.06 10.94 1.50
CA GLU A 55 24.65 10.65 0.11
C GLU A 55 23.44 9.72 0.11
N ALA A 56 22.27 10.33 0.21
CA ALA A 56 21.00 9.62 0.31
C ALA A 56 20.05 10.00 -0.84
N LEU A 57 19.05 9.18 -1.08
CA LEU A 57 17.97 9.47 -2.02
C LEU A 57 16.68 9.61 -1.24
N LEU A 58 15.89 10.62 -1.58
CA LEU A 58 14.55 10.83 -1.09
C LEU A 58 13.57 10.76 -2.26
N LEU A 59 12.55 9.92 -2.11
CA LEU A 59 11.38 9.91 -2.99
C LEU A 59 10.18 10.32 -2.16
N TRP A 60 9.41 11.30 -2.61
CA TRP A 60 8.19 11.74 -1.97
C TRP A 60 7.00 11.58 -2.91
N PHE A 61 5.95 10.92 -2.40
CA PHE A 61 4.72 10.61 -3.09
C PHE A 61 3.56 11.29 -2.35
N PRO A 62 3.02 12.42 -2.85
CA PRO A 62 1.88 13.07 -2.23
C PRO A 62 0.63 12.20 -2.34
N GLY A 63 -0.17 12.17 -1.27
CA GLY A 63 -1.49 11.55 -1.31
C GLY A 63 -2.44 12.28 -2.28
N PRO A 64 -3.43 11.59 -2.85
CA PRO A 64 -3.74 10.17 -2.71
C PRO A 64 -2.93 9.23 -3.63
N ASN A 65 -1.98 9.75 -4.42
CA ASN A 65 -1.23 9.00 -5.43
C ASN A 65 0.03 8.32 -4.84
N SER A 66 -0.13 7.67 -3.71
CA SER A 66 0.89 6.90 -3.00
C SER A 66 0.44 5.47 -2.74
N TYR A 67 1.32 4.63 -2.22
CA TYR A 67 1.00 3.25 -1.86
C TYR A 67 -0.06 3.17 -0.77
N THR A 68 0.05 4.01 0.27
CA THR A 68 -0.89 4.05 1.39
C THR A 68 -2.13 4.90 1.14
N GLY A 69 -2.12 5.76 0.11
CA GLY A 69 -3.13 6.80 -0.10
C GLY A 69 -2.91 8.07 0.73
N GLU A 70 -1.95 8.05 1.66
CA GLU A 70 -1.48 9.21 2.41
C GLU A 70 -0.21 9.79 1.77
N ASP A 71 0.29 10.92 2.26
CA ASP A 71 1.64 11.36 1.94
C ASP A 71 2.65 10.29 2.35
N LEU A 72 3.52 9.88 1.45
CA LEU A 72 4.48 8.81 1.66
C LEU A 72 5.86 9.23 1.19
N ALA A 73 6.91 8.90 1.95
CA ALA A 73 8.28 9.06 1.52
C ALA A 73 9.08 7.77 1.68
N GLU A 74 10.00 7.55 0.74
CA GLU A 74 11.04 6.54 0.83
C GLU A 74 12.39 7.22 1.00
N LEU A 75 13.09 6.87 2.07
CA LEU A 75 14.40 7.34 2.43
C LEU A 75 15.38 6.20 2.14
N GLN A 76 16.17 6.34 1.07
CA GLN A 76 17.19 5.37 0.70
C GLN A 76 18.54 5.84 1.23
N ILE A 77 19.12 5.04 2.12
CA ILE A 77 20.34 5.33 2.87
C ILE A 77 21.35 4.20 2.73
N HIS A 78 22.57 4.44 3.17
CA HIS A 78 23.57 3.36 3.32
C HIS A 78 23.07 2.34 4.35
N GLY A 79 23.12 1.06 3.99
CA GLY A 79 22.51 -0.04 4.74
C GLY A 79 23.33 -0.54 5.93
N SER A 80 24.12 0.30 6.60
CA SER A 80 24.80 -0.08 7.84
C SER A 80 23.83 0.01 9.03
N ASN A 81 23.94 -0.90 9.99
CA ASN A 81 23.13 -0.83 11.20
C ASN A 81 23.26 0.51 11.94
N ALA A 82 24.42 1.13 11.90
CA ALA A 82 24.65 2.42 12.55
C ALA A 82 23.83 3.55 11.89
N VAL A 83 23.83 3.63 10.56
CA VAL A 83 23.06 4.63 9.80
C VAL A 83 21.56 4.39 9.96
N ILE A 84 21.11 3.13 9.83
CA ILE A 84 19.71 2.76 10.02
C ILE A 84 19.23 3.16 11.41
N ASN A 85 19.96 2.79 12.46
CA ASN A 85 19.59 3.11 13.84
C ASN A 85 19.61 4.63 14.11
N ALA A 86 20.59 5.35 13.55
CA ALA A 86 20.65 6.81 13.67
C ALA A 86 19.42 7.46 13.00
N LEU A 87 19.05 7.04 11.78
CA LEU A 87 17.87 7.56 11.10
C LEU A 87 16.58 7.22 11.86
N LEU A 88 16.41 5.99 12.30
CA LEU A 88 15.20 5.57 13.06
C LEU A 88 15.07 6.33 14.38
N ARG A 89 16.17 6.59 15.10
CA ARG A 89 16.19 7.44 16.30
C ARG A 89 15.72 8.85 15.96
N VAL A 90 16.30 9.47 14.96
CA VAL A 90 15.96 10.83 14.53
C VAL A 90 14.48 10.93 14.14
N LEU A 91 13.93 9.91 13.46
CA LEU A 91 12.53 9.85 13.09
C LEU A 91 11.62 9.66 14.31
N SER A 92 12.02 8.83 15.27
CA SER A 92 11.22 8.61 16.49
C SER A 92 11.15 9.85 17.42
N GLU A 93 12.10 10.76 17.29
CA GLU A 93 12.13 12.04 18.01
C GLU A 93 11.28 13.13 17.32
N GLN A 94 10.81 12.89 16.08
CA GLN A 94 9.92 13.82 15.40
C GLN A 94 8.52 13.79 16.01
N LYS A 95 7.92 14.96 16.15
CA LYS A 95 6.55 15.08 16.68
C LYS A 95 5.57 14.34 15.78
N ASN A 96 4.67 13.56 16.38
CA ASN A 96 3.65 12.77 15.69
C ASN A 96 4.22 11.65 14.77
N CYS A 97 5.45 11.22 15.03
CA CYS A 97 6.06 10.10 14.32
C CYS A 97 6.29 8.93 15.29
N ARG A 98 5.97 7.73 14.88
CA ARG A 98 6.21 6.48 15.61
C ARG A 98 6.69 5.38 14.69
N LEU A 99 7.26 4.34 15.24
CA LEU A 99 7.57 3.14 14.48
C LEU A 99 6.27 2.46 14.04
N ALA A 100 6.24 2.04 12.78
CA ALA A 100 5.15 1.26 12.22
C ALA A 100 5.20 -0.19 12.70
N GLU A 101 4.03 -0.79 12.86
CA GLU A 101 3.88 -2.22 13.10
C GLU A 101 4.14 -3.03 11.82
N PRO A 102 4.50 -4.31 11.92
CA PRO A 102 4.62 -5.18 10.74
C PRO A 102 3.31 -5.20 9.92
N GLY A 103 3.42 -4.97 8.61
CA GLY A 103 2.26 -4.93 7.72
C GLY A 103 1.41 -3.65 7.76
N GLU A 104 1.73 -2.67 8.62
CA GLU A 104 0.90 -1.48 8.82
C GLU A 104 0.70 -0.65 7.54
N PHE A 105 1.72 -0.49 6.70
CA PHE A 105 1.59 0.21 5.42
C PHE A 105 0.57 -0.44 4.48
N THR A 106 0.57 -1.77 4.42
CA THR A 106 -0.41 -2.54 3.64
C THR A 106 -1.81 -2.44 4.25
N LYS A 107 -1.91 -2.44 5.58
CA LYS A 107 -3.18 -2.23 6.30
C LYS A 107 -3.76 -0.84 6.00
N ILE A 108 -2.95 0.22 6.03
CA ILE A 108 -3.38 1.57 5.68
C ILE A 108 -3.82 1.64 4.21
N ALA A 109 -3.06 1.01 3.29
CA ALA A 109 -3.43 0.94 1.89
C ALA A 109 -4.80 0.26 1.68
N PHE A 110 -5.09 -0.80 2.42
CA PHE A 110 -6.39 -1.48 2.42
C PHE A 110 -7.50 -0.58 3.00
N GLN A 111 -7.26 0.09 4.12
CA GLN A 111 -8.23 1.01 4.75
C GLN A 111 -8.56 2.22 3.89
N ASN A 112 -7.63 2.64 3.04
CA ASN A 112 -7.80 3.74 2.09
C ASN A 112 -8.24 3.28 0.68
N ASP A 113 -8.77 2.05 0.56
CA ASP A 113 -9.28 1.47 -0.69
C ASP A 113 -8.27 1.47 -1.86
N LYS A 114 -6.95 1.47 -1.55
CA LYS A 114 -5.89 1.39 -2.57
C LYS A 114 -5.67 -0.04 -3.06
N ILE A 115 -5.94 -1.00 -2.21
CA ILE A 115 -5.84 -2.43 -2.48
C ILE A 115 -6.99 -3.18 -1.80
N ASP A 116 -7.41 -4.29 -2.35
CA ASP A 116 -8.32 -5.22 -1.69
C ASP A 116 -7.58 -6.23 -0.79
N LEU A 117 -8.33 -7.02 -0.02
CA LEU A 117 -7.75 -7.98 0.92
C LEU A 117 -6.94 -9.07 0.21
N LEU A 118 -7.44 -9.58 -0.94
CA LEU A 118 -6.73 -10.59 -1.72
C LEU A 118 -5.39 -10.08 -2.22
N LYS A 119 -5.35 -8.84 -2.66
CA LYS A 119 -4.09 -8.19 -3.08
C LYS A 119 -3.15 -7.98 -1.91
N ALA A 120 -3.66 -7.60 -0.73
CA ALA A 120 -2.86 -7.45 0.48
C ALA A 120 -2.19 -8.76 0.89
N GLU A 121 -2.94 -9.87 0.91
CA GLU A 121 -2.43 -11.22 1.17
C GLU A 121 -1.41 -11.66 0.12
N SER A 122 -1.73 -11.44 -1.15
CA SER A 122 -0.86 -11.83 -2.27
C SER A 122 0.48 -11.09 -2.31
N ILE A 123 0.53 -9.85 -1.81
CA ILE A 123 1.79 -9.10 -1.62
C ILE A 123 2.65 -9.81 -0.56
N GLY A 124 2.05 -10.29 0.52
CA GLY A 124 2.73 -11.09 1.53
C GLY A 124 3.30 -12.39 0.93
N ASP A 125 2.50 -13.12 0.16
CA ASP A 125 2.93 -14.34 -0.52
C ASP A 125 4.07 -14.08 -1.50
N LEU A 126 4.01 -12.96 -2.24
CA LEU A 126 5.07 -12.57 -3.17
C LEU A 126 6.39 -12.29 -2.45
N ILE A 127 6.34 -11.61 -1.30
CA ILE A 127 7.52 -11.30 -0.48
C ILE A 127 8.16 -12.57 0.09
N HIS A 128 7.34 -13.58 0.45
CA HIS A 128 7.81 -14.83 1.05
C HIS A 128 8.03 -15.97 0.03
N SER A 129 7.85 -15.69 -1.28
CA SER A 129 8.03 -16.71 -2.30
C SER A 129 9.50 -17.14 -2.42
N GLU A 130 9.78 -18.44 -2.28
CA GLU A 130 11.11 -19.05 -2.40
C GLU A 130 11.30 -19.76 -3.75
N THR A 131 10.22 -20.09 -4.44
CA THR A 131 10.26 -20.79 -5.71
C THR A 131 9.64 -19.97 -6.84
N GLU A 132 10.06 -20.24 -8.07
CA GLU A 132 9.51 -19.59 -9.25
C GLU A 132 7.99 -19.83 -9.41
N LEU A 133 7.51 -21.01 -9.04
CA LEU A 133 6.10 -21.34 -9.10
C LEU A 133 5.27 -20.51 -8.10
N GLN A 134 5.76 -20.37 -6.87
CA GLN A 134 5.14 -19.51 -5.85
C GLN A 134 5.10 -18.04 -6.31
N ARG A 135 6.22 -17.54 -6.84
CA ARG A 135 6.29 -16.18 -7.37
C ARG A 135 5.27 -15.94 -8.49
N GLN A 136 5.19 -16.84 -9.46
CA GLN A 136 4.23 -16.73 -10.56
C GLN A 136 2.78 -16.77 -10.09
N GLN A 137 2.47 -17.62 -9.11
CA GLN A 137 1.13 -17.70 -8.52
C GLN A 137 0.78 -16.40 -7.80
N ALA A 138 1.66 -15.89 -6.94
CA ALA A 138 1.46 -14.64 -6.22
C ALA A 138 1.26 -13.46 -7.19
N ILE A 139 2.05 -13.36 -8.26
CA ILE A 139 1.88 -12.32 -9.28
C ILE A 139 0.48 -12.34 -9.91
N LYS A 140 -0.04 -13.52 -10.28
CA LYS A 140 -1.40 -13.65 -10.85
C LYS A 140 -2.48 -13.12 -9.90
N LEU A 141 -2.30 -13.34 -8.60
CA LEU A 141 -3.22 -12.83 -7.57
C LEU A 141 -3.07 -11.32 -7.38
N VAL A 142 -1.83 -10.81 -7.28
CA VAL A 142 -1.55 -9.36 -7.19
C VAL A 142 -2.12 -8.58 -8.38
N GLN A 143 -2.13 -9.17 -9.58
CA GLN A 143 -2.72 -8.60 -10.79
C GLN A 143 -4.25 -8.56 -10.78
N GLY A 144 -4.90 -9.11 -9.75
CA GLY A 144 -6.34 -9.01 -9.54
C GLY A 144 -7.16 -10.10 -10.25
N ASN A 145 -6.54 -11.16 -10.78
CA ASN A 145 -7.28 -12.22 -11.49
C ASN A 145 -8.35 -12.86 -10.60
N ALA A 146 -8.02 -13.13 -9.32
CA ALA A 146 -8.97 -13.68 -8.37
C ALA A 146 -10.03 -12.65 -7.96
N SER A 147 -9.64 -11.40 -7.69
CA SER A 147 -10.56 -10.32 -7.32
C SER A 147 -11.59 -10.07 -8.42
N ASN A 148 -11.18 -10.06 -9.68
CA ASN A 148 -12.07 -9.91 -10.83
C ASN A 148 -13.06 -11.08 -10.93
N TYR A 149 -12.60 -12.31 -10.70
CA TYR A 149 -13.46 -13.49 -10.68
C TYR A 149 -14.52 -13.41 -9.57
N TYR A 150 -14.13 -13.11 -8.34
CA TYR A 150 -15.03 -13.01 -7.21
C TYR A 150 -15.99 -11.81 -7.33
N ASN A 151 -15.55 -10.67 -7.84
CA ASN A 151 -16.43 -9.54 -8.12
C ASN A 151 -17.49 -9.87 -9.16
N ASN A 152 -17.13 -10.57 -10.24
CA ASN A 152 -18.09 -11.02 -11.24
C ASN A 152 -19.11 -12.02 -10.65
N LEU A 153 -18.65 -12.95 -9.82
CA LEU A 153 -19.52 -13.89 -9.12
C LEU A 153 -20.48 -13.15 -8.16
N ARG A 154 -19.96 -12.20 -7.39
CA ARG A 154 -20.74 -11.35 -6.49
C ARG A 154 -21.84 -10.59 -7.23
N GLU A 155 -21.51 -9.95 -8.36
CA GLU A 155 -22.51 -9.24 -9.16
C GLU A 155 -23.61 -10.16 -9.68
N LYS A 156 -23.24 -11.37 -10.13
CA LYS A 156 -24.23 -12.38 -10.57
C LYS A 156 -25.15 -12.78 -9.42
N ILE A 157 -24.62 -13.01 -8.22
CA ILE A 157 -25.39 -13.37 -7.02
C ILE A 157 -26.33 -12.23 -6.63
N ILE A 158 -25.84 -10.98 -6.56
CA ILE A 158 -26.65 -9.80 -6.22
C ILE A 158 -27.78 -9.63 -7.25
N LYS A 159 -27.49 -9.77 -8.53
CA LYS A 159 -28.50 -9.67 -9.58
C LYS A 159 -29.58 -10.75 -9.46
N SER A 160 -29.17 -11.97 -9.14
CA SER A 160 -30.10 -13.08 -8.90
C SER A 160 -30.96 -12.85 -7.66
N LEU A 161 -30.38 -12.34 -6.58
CA LEU A 161 -31.10 -11.97 -5.36
C LEU A 161 -32.14 -10.87 -5.62
N ALA A 162 -31.74 -9.80 -6.32
CA ALA A 162 -32.65 -8.71 -6.69
C ALA A 162 -33.87 -9.22 -7.51
N PHE A 163 -33.68 -10.19 -8.40
CA PHE A 163 -34.80 -10.79 -9.13
C PHE A 163 -35.72 -11.60 -8.22
N ILE A 164 -35.20 -12.31 -7.21
CA ILE A 164 -35.98 -13.05 -6.24
C ILE A 164 -36.77 -12.11 -5.34
N GLU A 165 -36.14 -11.06 -4.83
CA GLU A 165 -36.76 -10.02 -4.00
C GLU A 165 -37.91 -9.33 -4.78
N ALA A 166 -37.65 -8.91 -6.02
CA ALA A 166 -38.66 -8.28 -6.87
C ALA A 166 -39.89 -9.23 -7.07
N LYS A 167 -39.68 -10.56 -7.18
CA LYS A 167 -40.78 -11.52 -7.31
C LYS A 167 -41.57 -11.71 -6.01
N ILE A 168 -40.92 -11.54 -4.87
CA ILE A 168 -41.57 -11.60 -3.56
C ILE A 168 -42.41 -10.34 -3.32
N ASP A 169 -41.82 -9.18 -3.58
CA ASP A 169 -42.45 -7.86 -3.31
C ASP A 169 -43.60 -7.57 -4.28
N PHE A 170 -43.50 -8.03 -5.52
CA PHE A 170 -44.51 -7.84 -6.58
C PHE A 170 -45.16 -9.17 -6.98
N ALA A 171 -45.55 -9.97 -5.99
CA ALA A 171 -46.10 -11.31 -6.21
C ALA A 171 -47.39 -11.31 -7.02
N GLU A 172 -48.18 -10.23 -7.02
CA GLU A 172 -49.43 -10.04 -7.74
C GLU A 172 -49.27 -9.46 -9.14
N GLU A 173 -48.04 -9.01 -9.51
CA GLU A 173 -47.72 -8.51 -10.84
C GLU A 173 -47.10 -9.60 -11.70
N ASP A 174 -47.58 -9.76 -12.95
CA ASP A 174 -46.98 -10.67 -13.94
C ASP A 174 -45.60 -10.16 -14.35
N LEU A 175 -44.56 -10.54 -13.59
CA LEU A 175 -43.18 -10.27 -13.98
C LEU A 175 -42.87 -10.99 -15.30
N PRO A 176 -42.24 -10.33 -16.27
CA PRO A 176 -41.94 -10.95 -17.57
C PRO A 176 -41.15 -12.26 -17.36
N GLU A 177 -41.59 -13.34 -18.01
CA GLU A 177 -40.90 -14.67 -17.97
C GLU A 177 -39.38 -14.57 -18.28
N LYS A 178 -38.99 -13.55 -19.02
CA LYS A 178 -37.61 -13.24 -19.35
C LYS A 178 -36.75 -12.98 -18.10
N VAL A 179 -37.32 -12.36 -17.05
CA VAL A 179 -36.62 -12.01 -15.79
C VAL A 179 -36.23 -13.29 -15.04
N LEU A 180 -37.11 -14.30 -14.99
CA LEU A 180 -36.80 -15.59 -14.36
C LEU A 180 -35.81 -16.44 -15.17
N LYS A 181 -35.89 -16.39 -16.51
CA LYS A 181 -34.92 -17.07 -17.40
C LYS A 181 -33.53 -16.44 -17.28
N ASP A 182 -33.47 -15.12 -17.18
CA ASP A 182 -32.18 -14.38 -17.01
C ASP A 182 -31.57 -14.62 -15.63
N ALA A 183 -32.37 -14.73 -14.56
CA ALA A 183 -31.87 -15.11 -13.24
C ALA A 183 -31.29 -16.54 -13.24
N HIS A 184 -31.98 -17.50 -13.86
CA HIS A 184 -31.49 -18.90 -14.00
C HIS A 184 -30.20 -19.00 -14.83
N LYS A 185 -30.03 -18.12 -15.83
CA LYS A 185 -28.87 -18.08 -16.69
C LYS A 185 -27.64 -17.42 -15.99
N SER A 186 -27.89 -16.55 -15.02
CA SER A 186 -26.83 -15.86 -14.25
C SER A 186 -26.18 -16.77 -13.19
N ILE A 187 -26.88 -17.84 -12.77
CA ILE A 187 -26.40 -18.76 -11.73
C ILE A 187 -25.60 -19.94 -12.35
N LYS A 188 -25.77 -20.20 -13.63
CA LYS A 188 -24.97 -21.19 -14.36
C LYS A 188 -23.69 -20.54 -14.92
#